data_48e80790c84731530acb4b4fa932d33e
#
_entry.id   48e80790c84731530acb4b4fa932d33e
#
_cell.length_a   1.000
_cell.length_b   1.000
_cell.length_c   1.000
_cell.angle_alpha   90.00
_cell.angle_beta   90.00
_cell.angle_gamma   90.00
#
_symmetry.space_group_name_H-M   'P 1'
#
loop_
_entity.id
_entity.type
_entity.pdbx_description
1 polymer ?
#
loop_
_entity_poly.entity_id
_entity_poly.type
_entity_poly.pdbx_seq_one_letter_code
_entity_poly.pdbx_strand_id
1 'polypeptide(L)' 'MNRQQVESRCLRSVGHQGTTLELEFHRGSVYRYRGVPPEIHHSLLAAPSLGRYFHQHIRDHYPYERLT' A
#
# COMPACT_ATOMS: atom_id res chain seq x y z
N MET A 1 12.01 3.06 6.09
CA MET A 1 11.44 2.89 4.72
C MET A 1 10.92 4.23 4.23
N ASN A 2 11.35 4.64 3.07
CA ASN A 2 10.85 5.87 2.46
C ASN A 2 9.54 5.61 1.73
N ARG A 3 8.55 6.48 1.95
CA ARG A 3 7.26 6.39 1.28
C ARG A 3 7.15 7.50 0.24
N GLN A 4 6.60 7.16 -0.91
CA GLN A 4 6.30 8.06 -2.01
C GLN A 4 4.89 8.60 -1.85
N GLN A 5 4.72 9.92 -1.97
CA GLN A 5 3.38 10.51 -1.95
C GLN A 5 2.65 10.14 -3.24
N VAL A 6 1.35 9.86 -3.11
CA VAL A 6 0.52 9.44 -4.24
C VAL A 6 -0.76 10.27 -4.29
N GLU A 7 -1.38 10.30 -5.47
CA GLU A 7 -2.68 10.93 -5.68
C GLU A 7 -3.77 9.87 -5.57
N SER A 8 -4.51 9.89 -4.46
CA SER A 8 -5.56 8.90 -4.21
C SER A 8 -6.52 9.44 -3.16
N ARG A 9 -7.77 9.01 -3.22
CA ARG A 9 -8.75 9.34 -2.19
C ARG A 9 -8.51 8.58 -0.90
N CYS A 10 -7.88 7.41 -0.98
CA CYS A 10 -7.65 6.55 0.19
C CYS A 10 -6.25 6.66 0.72
N LEU A 11 -5.25 6.66 -0.15
CA LEU A 11 -3.85 6.54 0.23
C LEU A 11 -3.13 7.87 0.09
N ARG A 12 -2.34 8.20 1.12
CA ARG A 12 -1.50 9.40 1.11
C ARG A 12 -0.11 9.09 0.62
N SER A 13 0.45 7.97 1.04
CA SER A 13 1.80 7.59 0.64
C SER A 13 1.96 6.08 0.62
N VAL A 14 2.94 5.60 -0.17
CA VAL A 14 3.21 4.19 -0.38
C VAL A 14 4.71 3.96 -0.33
N GLY A 15 5.15 2.96 0.42
CA GLY A 15 6.54 2.54 0.47
C GLY A 15 6.66 1.04 0.24
N HIS A 16 7.78 0.61 -0.34
CA HIS A 16 8.02 -0.81 -0.56
C HIS A 16 9.51 -1.09 -0.44
N GLN A 17 9.87 -2.14 0.29
CA GLN A 17 11.25 -2.55 0.45
C GLN A 17 11.28 -4.06 0.60
N GLY A 18 12.02 -4.74 -0.31
CA GLY A 18 12.00 -6.20 -0.36
C GLY A 18 10.61 -6.71 -0.72
N THR A 19 9.93 -7.34 0.22
CA THR A 19 8.54 -7.79 0.05
C THR A 19 7.61 -7.14 1.08
N THR A 20 8.04 -6.05 1.68
CA THR A 20 7.23 -5.32 2.67
C THR A 20 6.65 -4.09 2.02
N LEU A 21 5.33 -3.95 2.08
CA LEU A 21 4.58 -2.81 1.56
C LEU A 21 4.04 -2.01 2.73
N GLU A 22 4.29 -0.69 2.74
CA GLU A 22 3.80 0.18 3.80
C GLU A 22 2.88 1.22 3.19
N LEU A 23 1.68 1.33 3.75
CA LEU A 23 0.63 2.23 3.24
C LEU A 23 0.21 3.20 4.32
N GLU A 24 0.21 4.49 3.98
CA GLU A 24 -0.36 5.53 4.82
C GLU A 24 -1.69 5.97 4.22
N PHE A 25 -2.74 5.94 5.01
CA PHE A 25 -4.08 6.38 4.61
C PHE A 25 -4.29 7.84 4.99
N HIS A 26 -5.18 8.53 4.28
CA HIS A 26 -5.43 9.95 4.52
C HIS A 26 -5.89 10.24 5.96
N ARG A 27 -6.53 9.29 6.61
CA ARG A 27 -6.95 9.46 8.01
C ARG A 27 -5.81 9.31 9.02
N GLY A 28 -4.58 9.06 8.54
CA GLY A 28 -3.39 9.00 9.38
C GLY A 28 -2.93 7.62 9.79
N SER A 29 -3.70 6.59 9.53
CA SER A 29 -3.31 5.22 9.84
C SER A 29 -2.19 4.76 8.93
N VAL A 30 -1.22 4.03 9.47
CA VAL A 30 -0.13 3.44 8.70
C VAL A 30 -0.16 1.93 8.91
N TYR A 31 -0.19 1.19 7.81
CA TYR A 31 -0.23 -0.27 7.82
C TYR A 31 0.96 -0.83 7.05
N ARG A 32 1.47 -1.95 7.53
CA ARG A 32 2.57 -2.65 6.87
C ARG A 32 2.10 -4.04 6.49
N TYR A 33 2.21 -4.37 5.20
CA TYR A 33 1.83 -5.67 4.64
C TYR A 33 3.07 -6.45 4.28
N ARG A 34 3.09 -7.75 4.58
CA ARG A 34 4.25 -8.61 4.38
C ARG A 34 4.02 -9.60 3.26
N GLY A 35 5.10 -9.96 2.55
CA GLY A 35 5.04 -10.93 1.47
C GLY A 35 4.49 -10.36 0.18
N VAL A 36 4.53 -9.05 0.01
CA VAL A 36 4.02 -8.37 -1.17
C VAL A 36 5.15 -8.24 -2.19
N PRO A 37 5.06 -8.95 -3.34
CA PRO A 37 6.14 -8.88 -4.32
C PRO A 37 6.18 -7.51 -5.01
N PRO A 38 7.33 -7.14 -5.60
CA PRO A 38 7.47 -5.85 -6.28
C PRO A 38 6.44 -5.62 -7.38
N GLU A 39 6.00 -6.68 -8.04
CA GLU A 39 5.00 -6.58 -9.12
C GLU A 39 3.68 -6.01 -8.62
N ILE A 40 3.27 -6.40 -7.41
CA ILE A 40 2.03 -5.89 -6.80
C ILE A 40 2.20 -4.42 -6.45
N HIS A 41 3.37 -4.02 -5.96
CA HIS A 41 3.66 -2.62 -5.68
C HIS A 41 3.60 -1.78 -6.96
N HIS A 42 4.22 -2.26 -8.05
CA HIS A 42 4.19 -1.56 -9.33
C HIS A 42 2.76 -1.44 -9.88
N SER A 43 1.99 -2.53 -9.80
CA SER A 43 0.61 -2.52 -10.27
C SER A 43 -0.28 -1.58 -9.45
N LEU A 44 -0.05 -1.50 -8.15
CA LEU A 44 -0.75 -0.55 -7.30
C LEU A 44 -0.50 0.88 -7.76
N LEU A 45 0.77 1.25 -7.97
CA LEU A 45 1.12 2.61 -8.37
C LEU A 45 0.60 2.96 -9.77
N ALA A 46 0.45 1.97 -10.65
CA ALA A 46 -0.03 2.17 -12.01
C ALA A 46 -1.57 2.09 -12.13
N ALA A 47 -2.26 1.72 -11.07
CA ALA A 47 -3.70 1.50 -11.14
C ALA A 47 -4.45 2.83 -11.33
N PRO A 48 -5.54 2.85 -12.09
CA PRO A 48 -6.38 4.04 -12.23
C PRO A 48 -6.95 4.50 -10.89
N SER A 49 -7.21 3.58 -9.97
CA SER A 49 -7.64 3.87 -8.61
C SER A 49 -6.81 3.02 -7.66
N LEU A 50 -5.94 3.67 -6.90
CA LEU A 50 -5.11 2.99 -5.93
C LEU A 50 -5.95 2.34 -4.83
N GLY A 51 -6.99 3.03 -4.37
CA GLY A 51 -7.87 2.48 -3.34
C GLY A 51 -8.58 1.22 -3.80
N ARG A 52 -9.09 1.23 -5.03
CA ARG A 52 -9.77 0.05 -5.58
C ARG A 52 -8.81 -1.12 -5.74
N TYR A 53 -7.61 -0.85 -6.28
CA TYR A 53 -6.59 -1.89 -6.42
C TYR A 53 -6.23 -2.48 -5.07
N PHE A 54 -6.03 -1.64 -4.07
CA PHE A 54 -5.74 -2.08 -2.70
C PHE A 54 -6.82 -3.02 -2.19
N HIS A 55 -8.10 -2.65 -2.33
CA HIS A 55 -9.20 -3.48 -1.85
C HIS A 55 -9.28 -4.82 -2.58
N GLN A 56 -8.99 -4.84 -3.88
CA GLN A 56 -9.14 -6.04 -4.69
C GLN A 56 -7.95 -6.99 -4.58
N HIS A 57 -6.74 -6.48 -4.39
CA HIS A 57 -5.53 -7.28 -4.55
C HIS A 57 -4.62 -7.33 -3.32
N ILE A 58 -4.78 -6.44 -2.36
CA ILE A 58 -3.88 -6.36 -1.21
C ILE A 58 -4.63 -6.64 0.09
N ARG A 59 -5.71 -5.95 0.33
CA ARG A 59 -6.52 -6.16 1.54
C ARG A 59 -7.00 -7.60 1.57
N ASP A 60 -6.82 -8.26 2.71
CA ASP A 60 -7.21 -9.65 2.94
C ASP A 60 -6.42 -10.67 2.11
N HIS A 61 -5.39 -10.24 1.37
CA HIS A 61 -4.53 -11.14 0.60
C HIS A 61 -3.16 -11.33 1.23
N TYR A 62 -2.75 -10.43 2.12
CA TYR A 62 -1.44 -10.48 2.77
C TYR A 62 -1.58 -10.19 4.26
N PRO A 63 -0.73 -10.81 5.10
CA PRO A 63 -0.71 -10.48 6.52
C PRO A 63 -0.25 -9.04 6.72
N TYR A 64 -0.76 -8.40 7.76
CA TYR A 64 -0.45 -7.00 8.01
C TYR A 64 -0.36 -6.70 9.49
N GLU A 65 0.24 -5.55 9.80
CA GLU A 65 0.19 -4.96 11.14
C GLU A 65 -0.08 -3.48 11.02
N ARG A 66 -0.81 -2.93 11.97
CA ARG A 66 -1.05 -1.49 12.05
C ARG A 66 0.07 -0.88 12.85
N LEU A 67 0.73 0.15 12.28
CA LEU A 67 1.84 0.82 12.94
C LEU A 67 1.38 2.03 13.74
N THR A 68 0.34 2.72 13.29
CA THR A 68 -0.22 3.85 14.05
C THR A 68 -1.72 3.96 13.88
#